data_a5676279b494fdb97898bc799dc02e77
#
_entry.id   a5676279b494fdb97898bc799dc02e77
#
_cell.length_a   1.000
_cell.length_b   1.000
_cell.length_c   1.000
_cell.angle_alpha   90.00
_cell.angle_beta   90.00
_cell.angle_gamma   90.00
#
_symmetry.space_group_name_H-M   'P 1'
#
loop_
_entity.id
_entity.type
_entity.pdbx_description
1 polymer ?
#
loop_
_entity_poly.entity_id
_entity_poly.type
_entity_poly.pdbx_seq_one_letter_code
_entity_poly.pdbx_strand_id
1 'polypeptide(L)'
;MANYRTTVILKTDIVDSTPRLSEQTQAEMGLQRRQHKHFIAETARTHQGSIFQEEGDAYLIEFPSVTDAVLAAIEMHQNLRSMQAGKGEKQRLAIRAVITVGDILHQGSDAMGMTMSLTARIEKLTPPDEIYLSHAAWLVLNKAEVQTSFVEEFNFKGFSEPEKVYKVNQKRGIRVIPDQCIVFADAKGFGKFFKSADMDGVETFLLEYDDLMNSICAEHGGVVRQVNGDLYFLTFADADETISAMVVLCRKWKSILERYSIGLSIGVHKGNLHVFRSYVFGEDLNVTMSLANLGVFFKSEGNEIFVAVSDKAKITTNNARKDVRFQELDDKLTADEIRQMALGEYHAYRLIVE
;
A
#
# COMPACT_ATOMS: atom_id res chain seq x y z
N MET A 1 -1.48 20.58 42.02
CA MET A 1 -2.75 20.94 41.36
C MET A 1 -2.86 20.06 40.11
N ALA A 2 -4.01 19.48 39.85
CA ALA A 2 -4.25 18.75 38.61
C ALA A 2 -4.16 19.73 37.43
N ASN A 3 -3.32 19.45 36.43
CA ASN A 3 -3.08 20.35 35.30
C ASN A 3 -3.96 19.90 34.13
N TYR A 4 -5.18 20.42 34.07
CA TYR A 4 -6.09 20.24 32.94
C TYR A 4 -5.66 21.09 31.77
N ARG A 5 -5.67 20.51 30.57
CA ARG A 5 -5.38 21.20 29.32
C ARG A 5 -6.44 20.83 28.29
N THR A 6 -7.03 21.82 27.65
CA THR A 6 -7.89 21.61 26.47
C THR A 6 -7.04 21.09 25.32
N THR A 7 -7.35 19.90 24.83
CA THR A 7 -6.57 19.20 23.82
C THR A 7 -7.46 18.66 22.74
N VAL A 8 -6.99 18.74 21.51
CA VAL A 8 -7.58 18.04 20.36
C VAL A 8 -6.98 16.65 20.29
N ILE A 9 -7.82 15.63 20.36
CA ILE A 9 -7.41 14.23 20.34
C ILE A 9 -7.92 13.59 19.04
N LEU A 10 -7.02 12.98 18.29
CA LEU A 10 -7.33 11.99 17.28
C LEU A 10 -7.00 10.61 17.86
N LYS A 11 -8.01 9.73 17.90
CA LYS A 11 -7.78 8.29 18.15
C LYS A 11 -7.97 7.54 16.85
N THR A 12 -6.99 6.70 16.50
CA THR A 12 -7.08 5.78 15.37
C THR A 12 -6.93 4.35 15.84
N ASP A 13 -7.65 3.41 15.22
CA ASP A 13 -7.66 2.00 15.59
C ASP A 13 -7.84 1.11 14.35
N ILE A 14 -7.16 -0.05 14.30
CA ILE A 14 -7.34 -1.04 13.24
C ILE A 14 -8.57 -1.88 13.55
N VAL A 15 -9.50 -1.93 12.60
CA VAL A 15 -10.73 -2.72 12.76
C VAL A 15 -10.43 -4.20 12.52
N ASP A 16 -11.00 -5.07 13.40
CA ASP A 16 -10.87 -6.52 13.30
C ASP A 16 -9.43 -7.05 13.31
N SER A 17 -8.55 -6.38 14.07
CA SER A 17 -7.15 -6.82 14.21
C SER A 17 -7.05 -8.18 14.91
N THR A 18 -7.88 -8.44 15.92
CA THR A 18 -7.82 -9.65 16.75
C THR A 18 -8.07 -10.97 16.00
N PRO A 19 -9.09 -11.11 15.12
CA PRO A 19 -9.28 -12.33 14.33
C PRO A 19 -8.13 -12.61 13.35
N ARG A 20 -7.48 -11.57 12.81
CA ARG A 20 -6.36 -11.69 11.89
C ARG A 20 -5.06 -12.12 12.58
N LEU A 21 -4.90 -11.78 13.84
CA LEU A 21 -3.74 -12.18 14.65
C LEU A 21 -3.63 -13.70 14.82
N SER A 22 -4.73 -14.44 14.68
CA SER A 22 -4.73 -15.91 14.80
C SER A 22 -4.19 -16.63 13.56
N GLU A 23 -4.07 -15.93 12.43
CA GLU A 23 -3.63 -16.49 11.14
C GLU A 23 -2.20 -16.05 10.75
N GLN A 24 -1.55 -15.19 11.54
CA GLN A 24 -0.22 -14.65 11.26
C GLN A 24 0.82 -15.10 12.28
N THR A 25 2.07 -15.20 11.84
CA THR A 25 3.20 -15.44 12.74
C THR A 25 3.52 -14.22 13.60
N GLN A 26 4.18 -14.40 14.72
CA GLN A 26 4.61 -13.29 15.59
C GLN A 26 5.55 -12.30 14.87
N ALA A 27 6.36 -12.79 13.93
CA ALA A 27 7.28 -11.96 13.16
C ALA A 27 6.54 -11.05 12.18
N GLU A 28 5.54 -11.58 11.45
CA GLU A 28 4.67 -10.82 10.53
C GLU A 28 3.87 -9.76 11.28
N MET A 29 3.28 -10.13 12.41
CA MET A 29 2.58 -9.18 13.29
C MET A 29 3.49 -8.05 13.76
N GLY A 30 4.72 -8.38 14.15
CA GLY A 30 5.72 -7.40 14.61
C GLY A 30 6.13 -6.44 13.50
N LEU A 31 6.29 -6.94 12.26
CA LEU A 31 6.63 -6.12 11.10
C LEU A 31 5.46 -5.20 10.72
N GLN A 32 4.25 -5.75 10.64
CA GLN A 32 3.05 -4.99 10.30
C GLN A 32 2.76 -3.86 11.31
N ARG A 33 2.92 -4.14 12.62
CA ARG A 33 2.80 -3.11 13.66
C ARG A 33 3.82 -2.00 13.52
N ARG A 34 5.10 -2.32 13.25
CA ARG A 34 6.15 -1.31 13.04
C ARG A 34 5.87 -0.43 11.83
N GLN A 35 5.44 -1.04 10.71
CA GLN A 35 5.08 -0.31 9.50
C GLN A 35 3.88 0.61 9.74
N HIS A 36 2.85 0.11 10.43
CA HIS A 36 1.67 0.89 10.77
C HIS A 36 2.02 2.06 11.72
N LYS A 37 2.81 1.81 12.77
CA LYS A 37 3.27 2.84 13.70
C LYS A 37 4.06 3.94 12.98
N HIS A 38 5.03 3.55 12.15
CA HIS A 38 5.85 4.50 11.39
C HIS A 38 4.98 5.38 10.49
N PHE A 39 4.07 4.77 9.77
CA PHE A 39 3.14 5.45 8.88
C PHE A 39 2.22 6.45 9.63
N ILE A 40 1.61 6.04 10.74
CA ILE A 40 0.75 6.92 11.57
C ILE A 40 1.57 8.08 12.16
N ALA A 41 2.77 7.80 12.67
CA ALA A 41 3.63 8.81 13.26
C ALA A 41 4.11 9.87 12.25
N GLU A 42 4.51 9.43 11.03
CA GLU A 42 4.93 10.34 9.97
C GLU A 42 3.78 11.24 9.49
N THR A 43 2.59 10.65 9.25
CA THR A 43 1.42 11.45 8.85
C THR A 43 0.99 12.43 9.96
N ALA A 44 1.00 11.99 11.21
CA ALA A 44 0.70 12.88 12.34
C ALA A 44 1.67 14.07 12.39
N ARG A 45 2.98 13.80 12.28
CA ARG A 45 4.03 14.83 12.32
C ARG A 45 3.89 15.85 11.19
N THR A 46 3.51 15.42 9.99
CA THR A 46 3.28 16.32 8.85
C THR A 46 2.19 17.36 9.14
N HIS A 47 1.20 16.97 9.96
CA HIS A 47 0.11 17.85 10.42
C HIS A 47 0.31 18.37 11.85
N GLN A 48 1.57 18.45 12.33
CA GLN A 48 1.94 18.97 13.65
C GLN A 48 1.35 18.17 14.83
N GLY A 49 0.96 16.92 14.60
CA GLY A 49 0.45 16.02 15.62
C GLY A 49 1.57 15.27 16.35
N SER A 50 1.31 14.86 17.58
CA SER A 50 2.22 14.11 18.45
C SER A 50 1.50 12.94 19.10
N ILE A 51 2.02 11.71 18.90
CA ILE A 51 1.49 10.52 19.58
C ILE A 51 1.86 10.61 21.06
N PHE A 52 0.87 10.60 21.94
CA PHE A 52 1.09 10.65 23.39
C PHE A 52 0.75 9.32 24.09
N GLN A 53 -0.04 8.44 23.47
CA GLN A 53 -0.41 7.15 24.04
C GLN A 53 -0.62 6.09 22.96
N GLU A 54 -0.24 4.85 23.25
CA GLU A 54 -0.43 3.68 22.39
C GLU A 54 -1.26 2.62 23.14
N GLU A 55 -2.33 2.11 22.53
CA GLU A 55 -3.21 1.09 23.09
C GLU A 55 -3.30 -0.09 22.12
N GLY A 56 -2.29 -0.96 22.13
CA GLY A 56 -2.21 -2.08 21.18
C GLY A 56 -1.89 -1.60 19.76
N ASP A 57 -2.88 -1.60 18.89
CA ASP A 57 -2.85 -1.10 17.51
C ASP A 57 -3.57 0.26 17.34
N ALA A 58 -4.12 0.79 18.41
CA ALA A 58 -4.70 2.11 18.47
C ALA A 58 -3.67 3.16 18.91
N TYR A 59 -3.77 4.34 18.33
CA TYR A 59 -2.91 5.49 18.63
C TYR A 59 -3.76 6.69 19.06
N LEU A 60 -3.35 7.34 20.16
CA LEU A 60 -3.90 8.60 20.62
C LEU A 60 -2.89 9.71 20.29
N ILE A 61 -3.33 10.68 19.53
CA ILE A 61 -2.52 11.72 18.93
C ILE A 61 -3.11 13.07 19.29
N GLU A 62 -2.31 13.97 19.86
CA GLU A 62 -2.70 15.35 20.08
C GLU A 62 -2.36 16.23 18.90
N PHE A 63 -3.20 17.22 18.62
CA PHE A 63 -3.03 18.19 17.55
C PHE A 63 -3.26 19.61 18.02
N PRO A 64 -2.63 20.62 17.37
CA PRO A 64 -2.87 22.04 17.69
C PRO A 64 -4.27 22.52 17.30
N SER A 65 -4.89 21.92 16.28
CA SER A 65 -6.24 22.25 15.84
C SER A 65 -7.06 21.03 15.41
N VAL A 66 -8.37 21.14 15.46
CA VAL A 66 -9.28 20.10 14.95
C VAL A 66 -9.13 19.91 13.44
N THR A 67 -8.88 20.99 12.70
CA THR A 67 -8.72 20.93 11.25
C THR A 67 -7.47 20.13 10.89
N ASP A 68 -6.34 20.35 11.56
CA ASP A 68 -5.11 19.55 11.34
C ASP A 68 -5.34 18.08 11.68
N ALA A 69 -6.03 17.79 12.78
CA ALA A 69 -6.38 16.42 13.16
C ALA A 69 -7.24 15.71 12.11
N VAL A 70 -8.24 16.43 11.53
CA VAL A 70 -9.10 15.87 10.48
C VAL A 70 -8.33 15.67 9.18
N LEU A 71 -7.48 16.61 8.76
CA LEU A 71 -6.66 16.48 7.56
C LEU A 71 -5.67 15.32 7.70
N ALA A 72 -5.04 15.18 8.87
CA ALA A 72 -4.18 14.03 9.17
C ALA A 72 -4.96 12.71 9.07
N ALA A 73 -6.15 12.63 9.67
CA ALA A 73 -6.99 11.43 9.60
C ALA A 73 -7.40 11.08 8.16
N ILE A 74 -7.77 12.08 7.34
CA ILE A 74 -8.07 11.89 5.91
C ILE A 74 -6.86 11.33 5.18
N GLU A 75 -5.68 11.91 5.40
CA GLU A 75 -4.44 11.46 4.78
C GLU A 75 -4.06 10.04 5.22
N MET A 76 -4.16 9.72 6.51
CA MET A 76 -3.96 8.36 7.03
C MET A 76 -4.85 7.34 6.31
N HIS A 77 -6.14 7.62 6.18
CA HIS A 77 -7.08 6.75 5.46
C HIS A 77 -6.74 6.64 3.97
N GLN A 78 -6.34 7.73 3.35
CA GLN A 78 -5.97 7.75 1.93
C GLN A 78 -4.69 6.95 1.67
N ASN A 79 -3.65 7.17 2.45
CA ASN A 79 -2.37 6.49 2.30
C ASN A 79 -2.50 4.99 2.58
N LEU A 80 -3.23 4.61 3.65
CA LEU A 80 -3.50 3.20 3.93
C LEU A 80 -4.22 2.51 2.76
N ARG A 81 -5.24 3.16 2.18
CA ARG A 81 -5.92 2.65 0.98
C ARG A 81 -5.00 2.52 -0.21
N SER A 82 -4.06 3.46 -0.40
CA SER A 82 -3.06 3.41 -1.48
C SER A 82 -2.08 2.27 -1.30
N MET A 83 -1.55 2.09 -0.10
CA MET A 83 -0.61 1.01 0.23
C MET A 83 -1.22 -0.38 0.04
N GLN A 84 -2.55 -0.48 0.12
CA GLN A 84 -3.31 -1.72 -0.01
C GLN A 84 -4.04 -1.85 -1.36
N ALA A 85 -3.72 -0.97 -2.32
CA ALA A 85 -4.29 -1.06 -3.65
C ALA A 85 -3.96 -2.42 -4.28
N GLY A 86 -4.97 -3.10 -4.83
CA GLY A 86 -4.83 -4.45 -5.38
C GLY A 86 -5.10 -5.60 -4.40
N LYS A 87 -5.06 -5.37 -3.08
CA LYS A 87 -5.44 -6.42 -2.10
C LYS A 87 -6.95 -6.62 -2.08
N GLY A 88 -7.39 -7.88 -1.98
CA GLY A 88 -8.80 -8.22 -1.80
C GLY A 88 -9.39 -7.66 -0.50
N GLU A 89 -10.70 -7.46 -0.42
CA GLU A 89 -11.36 -6.86 0.77
C GLU A 89 -11.01 -7.58 2.08
N LYS A 90 -10.91 -8.91 2.07
CA LYS A 90 -10.53 -9.70 3.25
C LYS A 90 -9.09 -9.49 3.73
N GLN A 91 -8.21 -9.04 2.84
CA GLN A 91 -6.79 -8.81 3.15
C GLN A 91 -6.48 -7.36 3.52
N ARG A 92 -7.45 -6.46 3.32
CA ARG A 92 -7.25 -5.03 3.56
C ARG A 92 -7.45 -4.71 5.03
N LEU A 93 -6.51 -3.95 5.59
CA LEU A 93 -6.68 -3.31 6.88
C LEU A 93 -7.63 -2.11 6.72
N ALA A 94 -8.60 -2.00 7.60
CA ALA A 94 -9.40 -0.80 7.75
C ALA A 94 -9.05 -0.15 9.08
N ILE A 95 -8.89 1.17 9.07
CA ILE A 95 -8.79 1.96 10.29
C ILE A 95 -10.08 2.76 10.47
N ARG A 96 -10.40 3.05 11.71
CA ARG A 96 -11.40 4.05 12.08
C ARG A 96 -10.70 5.17 12.82
N ALA A 97 -11.22 6.36 12.72
CA ALA A 97 -10.67 7.53 13.38
C ALA A 97 -11.76 8.34 14.08
N VAL A 98 -11.43 8.85 15.26
CA VAL A 98 -12.33 9.71 16.04
C VAL A 98 -11.58 10.94 16.48
N ILE A 99 -12.17 12.11 16.27
CA ILE A 99 -11.62 13.38 16.73
C ILE A 99 -12.54 13.99 17.77
N THR A 100 -11.99 14.31 18.93
CA THR A 100 -12.66 15.01 20.03
C THR A 100 -11.82 16.20 20.49
N VAL A 101 -12.43 17.14 21.16
CA VAL A 101 -11.76 18.28 21.81
C VAL A 101 -12.37 18.53 23.17
N GLY A 102 -11.52 18.78 24.15
CA GLY A 102 -11.94 19.10 25.51
C GLY A 102 -10.79 18.93 26.50
N ASP A 103 -11.09 19.11 27.79
CA ASP A 103 -10.09 19.06 28.84
C ASP A 103 -9.66 17.62 29.13
N ILE A 104 -8.37 17.44 29.19
CA ILE A 104 -7.72 16.19 29.64
C ILE A 104 -6.72 16.49 30.75
N LEU A 105 -6.55 15.52 31.62
CA LEU A 105 -5.53 15.51 32.67
C LEU A 105 -4.41 14.56 32.22
N HIS A 106 -3.21 15.10 31.99
CA HIS A 106 -2.02 14.29 31.78
C HIS A 106 -1.41 13.86 33.12
N GLN A 107 -1.19 12.57 33.29
CA GLN A 107 -0.53 11.99 34.46
C GLN A 107 0.56 11.01 34.00
N GLY A 108 1.76 11.53 33.80
CA GLY A 108 2.85 10.77 33.15
C GLY A 108 2.54 10.48 31.67
N SER A 109 2.55 9.21 31.29
CA SER A 109 2.16 8.75 29.95
C SER A 109 0.65 8.57 29.78
N ASP A 110 -0.13 8.69 30.83
CA ASP A 110 -1.57 8.44 30.80
C ASP A 110 -2.36 9.75 30.68
N ALA A 111 -3.45 9.70 29.93
CA ALA A 111 -4.39 10.79 29.79
C ALA A 111 -5.77 10.37 30.32
N MET A 112 -6.37 11.19 31.15
CA MET A 112 -7.65 10.93 31.79
C MET A 112 -8.61 12.09 31.60
N GLY A 113 -9.91 11.80 31.62
CA GLY A 113 -10.96 12.82 31.59
C GLY A 113 -12.18 12.37 30.81
N MET A 114 -13.21 13.23 30.87
CA MET A 114 -14.47 12.97 30.15
C MET A 114 -14.25 12.93 28.64
N THR A 115 -13.32 13.74 28.12
CA THR A 115 -12.94 13.75 26.70
C THR A 115 -12.42 12.40 26.23
N MET A 116 -11.56 11.76 27.02
CA MET A 116 -11.07 10.40 26.74
C MET A 116 -12.19 9.37 26.73
N SER A 117 -13.09 9.47 27.72
CA SER A 117 -14.27 8.61 27.79
C SER A 117 -15.19 8.80 26.58
N LEU A 118 -15.40 10.04 26.13
CA LEU A 118 -16.17 10.35 24.94
C LEU A 118 -15.54 9.78 23.67
N THR A 119 -14.23 9.96 23.51
CA THR A 119 -13.46 9.41 22.40
C THR A 119 -13.68 7.89 22.27
N ALA A 120 -13.54 7.16 23.37
CA ALA A 120 -13.75 5.71 23.40
C ALA A 120 -15.20 5.29 23.11
N ARG A 121 -16.19 6.15 23.45
CA ARG A 121 -17.60 5.88 23.14
C ARG A 121 -17.91 6.08 21.66
N ILE A 122 -17.44 7.18 21.07
CA ILE A 122 -17.64 7.47 19.64
C ILE A 122 -16.87 6.46 18.80
N GLU A 123 -15.67 6.04 19.20
CA GLU A 123 -14.90 5.01 18.50
C GLU A 123 -15.70 3.73 18.26
N LYS A 124 -16.42 3.24 19.29
CA LYS A 124 -17.23 2.02 19.18
C LYS A 124 -18.38 2.12 18.17
N LEU A 125 -18.82 3.33 17.86
CA LEU A 125 -19.85 3.62 16.88
C LEU A 125 -19.28 3.87 15.49
N THR A 126 -17.98 4.16 15.39
CA THR A 126 -17.34 4.53 14.14
C THR A 126 -17.13 3.30 13.26
N PRO A 127 -17.74 3.24 12.06
CA PRO A 127 -17.55 2.13 11.15
C PRO A 127 -16.11 2.07 10.60
N PRO A 128 -15.68 0.93 10.04
CA PRO A 128 -14.43 0.84 9.30
C PRO A 128 -14.34 1.91 8.20
N ASP A 129 -13.14 2.44 7.99
CA ASP A 129 -12.85 3.48 6.98
C ASP A 129 -13.59 4.81 7.18
N GLU A 130 -14.19 5.06 8.35
CA GLU A 130 -14.88 6.31 8.65
C GLU A 130 -14.10 7.16 9.66
N ILE A 131 -14.36 8.48 9.61
CA ILE A 131 -13.80 9.49 10.52
C ILE A 131 -14.97 10.19 11.19
N TYR A 132 -15.10 10.06 12.50
CA TYR A 132 -16.17 10.67 13.28
C TYR A 132 -15.65 11.82 14.16
N LEU A 133 -16.51 12.79 14.40
CA LEU A 133 -16.24 13.98 15.21
C LEU A 133 -17.25 14.09 16.34
N SER A 134 -16.80 14.48 17.54
CA SER A 134 -17.67 14.99 18.58
C SER A 134 -18.30 16.32 18.16
N HIS A 135 -19.39 16.71 18.80
CA HIS A 135 -20.03 18.02 18.54
C HIS A 135 -19.06 19.19 18.81
N ALA A 136 -18.33 19.12 19.91
CA ALA A 136 -17.32 20.15 20.25
C ALA A 136 -16.25 20.27 19.16
N ALA A 137 -15.73 19.17 18.64
CA ALA A 137 -14.79 19.16 17.54
C ALA A 137 -15.42 19.73 16.25
N TRP A 138 -16.65 19.35 15.95
CA TRP A 138 -17.37 19.88 14.79
C TRP A 138 -17.60 21.39 14.85
N LEU A 139 -17.85 21.94 16.04
CA LEU A 139 -18.06 23.40 16.22
C LEU A 139 -16.84 24.22 15.85
N VAL A 140 -15.64 23.75 16.17
CA VAL A 140 -14.38 24.48 15.94
C VAL A 140 -13.68 24.10 14.62
N LEU A 141 -14.22 23.13 13.87
CA LEU A 141 -13.70 22.71 12.59
C LEU A 141 -13.83 23.82 11.53
N ASN A 142 -12.78 24.00 10.72
CA ASN A 142 -12.85 24.84 9.51
C ASN A 142 -13.70 24.17 8.42
N LYS A 143 -14.96 24.54 8.32
CA LYS A 143 -15.94 23.94 7.40
C LYS A 143 -15.73 24.35 5.94
N ALA A 144 -14.86 25.32 5.67
CA ALA A 144 -14.45 25.67 4.31
C ALA A 144 -13.49 24.62 3.72
N GLU A 145 -12.68 23.97 4.57
CA GLU A 145 -11.72 22.95 4.14
C GLU A 145 -12.29 21.54 4.19
N VAL A 146 -13.15 21.26 5.19
CA VAL A 146 -13.66 19.92 5.44
C VAL A 146 -15.18 19.89 5.45
N GLN A 147 -15.75 19.08 4.59
CA GLN A 147 -17.18 18.81 4.59
C GLN A 147 -17.55 17.69 5.54
N THR A 148 -18.66 17.84 6.26
CA THR A 148 -19.16 16.86 7.21
C THR A 148 -20.66 16.63 7.03
N SER A 149 -21.15 15.50 7.54
CA SER A 149 -22.57 15.18 7.64
C SER A 149 -22.90 14.82 9.09
N PHE A 150 -24.08 15.24 9.54
CA PHE A 150 -24.62 14.80 10.82
C PHE A 150 -24.92 13.30 10.75
N VAL A 151 -24.54 12.56 11.81
CA VAL A 151 -24.83 11.12 11.93
C VAL A 151 -26.08 10.92 12.79
N GLU A 152 -25.96 11.20 14.06
CA GLU A 152 -27.04 10.98 15.03
C GLU A 152 -26.69 11.64 16.39
N GLU A 153 -27.68 11.73 17.30
CA GLU A 153 -27.49 12.05 18.72
C GLU A 153 -27.46 10.77 19.55
N PHE A 154 -26.42 10.62 20.35
CA PHE A 154 -26.22 9.43 21.17
C PHE A 154 -26.27 9.74 22.66
N ASN A 155 -27.05 8.95 23.41
CA ASN A 155 -27.05 8.99 24.87
C ASN A 155 -25.97 8.06 25.42
N PHE A 156 -24.82 8.61 25.84
CA PHE A 156 -23.74 7.83 26.41
C PHE A 156 -23.85 7.69 27.93
N LYS A 157 -23.63 6.50 28.42
CA LYS A 157 -23.59 6.25 29.88
C LYS A 157 -22.52 7.12 30.54
N GLY A 158 -22.91 7.93 31.53
CA GLY A 158 -22.01 8.83 32.24
C GLY A 158 -21.94 10.26 31.66
N PHE A 159 -22.75 10.57 30.66
CA PHE A 159 -22.94 11.93 30.12
C PHE A 159 -24.37 12.39 30.44
N SER A 160 -24.51 13.64 30.86
CA SER A 160 -25.80 14.23 31.21
C SER A 160 -26.64 14.63 30.00
N GLU A 161 -25.99 14.97 28.93
CA GLU A 161 -26.59 15.46 27.69
C GLU A 161 -26.31 14.49 26.53
N PRO A 162 -27.22 14.36 25.54
CA PRO A 162 -26.96 13.65 24.31
C PRO A 162 -25.80 14.28 23.55
N GLU A 163 -24.94 13.46 22.99
CA GLU A 163 -23.79 13.91 22.17
C GLU A 163 -24.12 13.79 20.68
N LYS A 164 -23.99 14.90 19.96
CA LYS A 164 -24.13 14.94 18.51
C LYS A 164 -22.84 14.47 17.85
N VAL A 165 -22.96 13.49 16.98
CA VAL A 165 -21.83 12.93 16.25
C VAL A 165 -21.92 13.28 14.78
N TYR A 166 -20.79 13.66 14.20
CA TYR A 166 -20.65 14.05 12.81
C TYR A 166 -19.65 13.16 12.11
N LYS A 167 -19.82 12.95 10.82
CA LYS A 167 -18.95 12.19 9.95
C LYS A 167 -18.23 13.10 8.97
N VAL A 168 -16.95 12.90 8.76
CA VAL A 168 -16.17 13.58 7.71
C VAL A 168 -16.51 12.97 6.35
N ASN A 169 -16.90 13.81 5.41
CA ASN A 169 -17.19 13.40 4.04
C ASN A 169 -15.88 13.24 3.26
N GLN A 170 -15.30 12.04 3.34
CA GLN A 170 -14.10 11.71 2.59
C GLN A 170 -14.44 11.60 1.10
N LYS A 171 -13.65 12.23 0.24
CA LYS A 171 -13.78 12.02 -1.21
C LYS A 171 -13.39 10.56 -1.51
N ARG A 172 -14.37 9.73 -1.84
CA ARG A 172 -14.23 8.36 -2.27
C ARG A 172 -14.38 8.33 -3.77
N GLY A 173 -13.29 8.45 -4.50
CA GLY A 173 -13.26 8.44 -5.96
C GLY A 173 -12.09 7.61 -6.49
N ILE A 174 -12.00 7.55 -7.80
CA ILE A 174 -10.82 7.04 -8.48
C ILE A 174 -9.65 7.96 -8.09
N ARG A 175 -8.57 7.36 -7.60
CA ARG A 175 -7.33 8.06 -7.29
C ARG A 175 -6.30 7.72 -8.34
N VAL A 176 -5.51 8.71 -8.70
CA VAL A 176 -4.34 8.52 -9.54
C VAL A 176 -3.11 8.55 -8.63
N ILE A 177 -2.29 7.51 -8.70
CA ILE A 177 -0.94 7.50 -8.13
C ILE A 177 -0.02 7.76 -9.30
N PRO A 178 0.53 8.97 -9.42
CA PRO A 178 1.32 9.33 -10.60
C PRO A 178 2.72 8.75 -10.54
N ASP A 179 3.34 8.66 -11.72
CA ASP A 179 4.79 8.48 -11.89
C ASP A 179 5.35 7.21 -11.25
N GLN A 180 4.57 6.12 -11.22
CA GLN A 180 5.03 4.85 -10.67
C GLN A 180 5.77 4.03 -11.72
N CYS A 181 6.87 3.40 -11.34
CA CYS A 181 7.42 2.28 -12.09
C CYS A 181 6.60 1.04 -11.74
N ILE A 182 5.84 0.57 -12.71
CA ILE A 182 4.94 -0.57 -12.62
C ILE A 182 5.70 -1.81 -13.07
N VAL A 183 5.67 -2.88 -12.30
CA VAL A 183 6.35 -4.13 -12.60
C VAL A 183 5.38 -5.30 -12.49
N PHE A 184 5.30 -6.09 -13.54
CA PHE A 184 4.73 -7.43 -13.50
C PHE A 184 5.85 -8.46 -13.62
N ALA A 185 5.87 -9.43 -12.71
CA ALA A 185 6.82 -10.55 -12.73
C ALA A 185 6.04 -11.87 -12.68
N ASP A 186 6.23 -12.72 -13.68
CA ASP A 186 5.48 -13.95 -13.92
C ASP A 186 6.45 -15.14 -14.00
N ALA A 187 6.24 -16.17 -13.17
CA ALA A 187 7.08 -17.36 -13.10
C ALA A 187 6.73 -18.33 -14.23
N LYS A 188 7.49 -18.29 -15.31
CA LYS A 188 7.27 -19.10 -16.52
C LYS A 188 7.54 -20.58 -16.29
N GLY A 189 6.52 -21.39 -16.60
CA GLY A 189 6.59 -22.84 -16.38
C GLY A 189 6.01 -23.30 -15.04
N PHE A 190 5.57 -22.41 -14.18
CA PHE A 190 4.96 -22.77 -12.89
C PHE A 190 3.77 -23.76 -13.06
N GLY A 191 2.88 -23.54 -14.02
CA GLY A 191 1.78 -24.46 -14.27
C GLY A 191 2.20 -25.89 -14.68
N LYS A 192 3.38 -26.04 -15.32
CA LYS A 192 3.97 -27.36 -15.61
C LYS A 192 4.59 -27.98 -14.35
N PHE A 193 5.32 -27.17 -13.59
CA PHE A 193 5.89 -27.56 -12.29
C PHE A 193 4.78 -28.01 -11.33
N PHE A 194 3.73 -27.24 -11.17
CA PHE A 194 2.57 -27.56 -10.32
C PHE A 194 1.92 -28.92 -10.64
N LYS A 195 1.91 -29.33 -11.92
CA LYS A 195 1.35 -30.63 -12.34
C LYS A 195 2.29 -31.82 -12.02
N SER A 196 3.57 -31.60 -11.83
CA SER A 196 4.58 -32.63 -11.65
C SER A 196 5.18 -32.71 -10.24
N ALA A 197 5.11 -31.63 -9.47
CA ALA A 197 5.59 -31.55 -8.10
C ALA A 197 4.53 -32.03 -7.10
N ASP A 198 4.97 -32.49 -5.94
CA ASP A 198 4.11 -32.68 -4.78
C ASP A 198 3.75 -31.31 -4.13
N MET A 199 2.80 -31.29 -3.23
CA MET A 199 2.33 -30.04 -2.60
C MET A 199 3.39 -29.41 -1.73
N ASP A 200 4.26 -30.20 -1.08
CA ASP A 200 5.37 -29.67 -0.25
C ASP A 200 6.41 -28.96 -1.10
N GLY A 201 6.70 -29.50 -2.31
CA GLY A 201 7.58 -28.84 -3.27
C GLY A 201 6.98 -27.54 -3.85
N VAL A 202 5.66 -27.52 -4.08
CA VAL A 202 4.95 -26.30 -4.51
C VAL A 202 4.99 -25.24 -3.43
N GLU A 203 4.70 -25.61 -2.17
CA GLU A 203 4.75 -24.71 -1.03
C GLU A 203 6.16 -24.14 -0.84
N THR A 204 7.19 -24.99 -0.89
CA THR A 204 8.59 -24.56 -0.78
C THR A 204 8.96 -23.53 -1.85
N PHE A 205 8.57 -23.76 -3.11
CA PHE A 205 8.81 -22.80 -4.19
C PHE A 205 8.08 -21.48 -3.95
N LEU A 206 6.81 -21.52 -3.57
CA LEU A 206 6.00 -20.31 -3.36
C LEU A 206 6.52 -19.47 -2.19
N LEU A 207 6.94 -20.11 -1.10
CA LEU A 207 7.57 -19.41 0.04
C LEU A 207 8.89 -18.75 -0.38
N GLU A 208 9.75 -19.44 -1.11
CA GLU A 208 11.01 -18.88 -1.60
C GLU A 208 10.77 -17.71 -2.57
N TYR A 209 9.77 -17.83 -3.44
CA TYR A 209 9.38 -16.76 -4.36
C TYR A 209 8.84 -15.54 -3.62
N ASP A 210 7.95 -15.75 -2.64
CA ASP A 210 7.36 -14.67 -1.84
C ASP A 210 8.43 -13.95 -1.02
N ASP A 211 9.29 -14.67 -0.33
CA ASP A 211 10.41 -14.12 0.44
C ASP A 211 11.34 -13.28 -0.44
N LEU A 212 11.66 -13.78 -1.65
CA LEU A 212 12.50 -13.07 -2.60
C LEU A 212 11.86 -11.74 -3.05
N MET A 213 10.58 -11.76 -3.43
CA MET A 213 9.88 -10.58 -3.91
C MET A 213 9.70 -9.53 -2.82
N ASN A 214 9.34 -9.95 -1.61
CA ASN A 214 9.21 -9.06 -0.46
C ASN A 214 10.56 -8.46 -0.03
N SER A 215 11.64 -9.26 -0.02
CA SER A 215 13.00 -8.78 0.28
C SER A 215 13.44 -7.70 -0.70
N ILE A 216 13.27 -7.94 -2.01
CA ILE A 216 13.64 -6.98 -3.06
C ILE A 216 12.83 -5.69 -2.93
N CYS A 217 11.53 -5.78 -2.69
CA CYS A 217 10.70 -4.61 -2.46
C CYS A 217 11.17 -3.82 -1.23
N ALA A 218 11.48 -4.49 -0.13
CA ALA A 218 11.95 -3.84 1.08
C ALA A 218 13.32 -3.15 0.91
N GLU A 219 14.24 -3.77 0.16
CA GLU A 219 15.59 -3.25 -0.09
C GLU A 219 15.60 -2.05 -1.04
N HIS A 220 14.67 -2.01 -2.03
CA HIS A 220 14.63 -1.01 -3.10
C HIS A 220 13.43 -0.04 -3.04
N GLY A 221 12.73 0.03 -1.89
CA GLY A 221 11.59 0.93 -1.72
C GLY A 221 10.38 0.58 -2.58
N GLY A 222 10.25 -0.69 -2.97
CA GLY A 222 9.12 -1.21 -3.71
C GLY A 222 7.93 -1.59 -2.83
N VAL A 223 6.78 -1.78 -3.45
CA VAL A 223 5.54 -2.24 -2.81
C VAL A 223 4.96 -3.40 -3.60
N VAL A 224 4.75 -4.54 -2.94
CA VAL A 224 3.94 -5.63 -3.50
C VAL A 224 2.48 -5.21 -3.47
N ARG A 225 1.89 -4.97 -4.63
CA ARG A 225 0.49 -4.52 -4.76
C ARG A 225 -0.48 -5.68 -4.76
N GLN A 226 -0.14 -6.73 -5.49
CA GLN A 226 -1.01 -7.89 -5.65
C GLN A 226 -0.17 -9.11 -6.03
N VAL A 227 -0.62 -10.28 -5.59
CA VAL A 227 -0.15 -11.58 -6.04
C VAL A 227 -1.35 -12.35 -6.60
N ASN A 228 -1.20 -12.90 -7.79
CA ASN A 228 -2.23 -13.69 -8.45
C ASN A 228 -1.62 -14.98 -9.03
N GLY A 229 -1.67 -16.06 -8.25
CA GLY A 229 -0.93 -17.27 -8.57
C GLY A 229 0.58 -17.03 -8.55
N ASP A 230 1.21 -17.23 -9.70
CA ASP A 230 2.64 -17.00 -9.92
C ASP A 230 2.99 -15.62 -10.47
N LEU A 231 2.00 -14.73 -10.59
CA LEU A 231 2.16 -13.35 -11.05
C LEU A 231 2.25 -12.37 -9.88
N TYR A 232 3.34 -11.63 -9.81
CA TYR A 232 3.53 -10.50 -8.88
C TYR A 232 3.32 -9.17 -9.59
N PHE A 233 2.51 -8.32 -8.98
CA PHE A 233 2.36 -6.91 -9.34
C PHE A 233 3.05 -6.04 -8.29
N LEU A 234 4.10 -5.33 -8.71
CA LEU A 234 4.91 -4.47 -7.86
C LEU A 234 4.88 -3.03 -8.36
N THR A 235 5.18 -2.09 -7.48
CA THR A 235 5.43 -0.69 -7.86
C THR A 235 6.60 -0.11 -7.10
N PHE A 236 7.32 0.79 -7.76
CA PHE A 236 8.41 1.57 -7.20
C PHE A 236 8.22 3.05 -7.55
N ALA A 237 8.69 3.94 -6.69
CA ALA A 237 8.63 5.37 -6.96
C ALA A 237 9.78 5.85 -7.86
N ASP A 238 10.93 5.18 -7.80
CA ASP A 238 12.16 5.54 -8.49
C ASP A 238 12.54 4.53 -9.58
N ALA A 239 12.93 5.02 -10.77
CA ALA A 239 13.26 4.16 -11.89
C ALA A 239 14.64 3.49 -11.76
N ASP A 240 15.64 4.16 -11.19
CA ASP A 240 16.97 3.60 -10.97
C ASP A 240 16.92 2.49 -9.91
N GLU A 241 16.15 2.70 -8.84
CA GLU A 241 15.89 1.67 -7.83
C GLU A 241 15.11 0.50 -8.42
N THR A 242 14.16 0.76 -9.32
CA THR A 242 13.43 -0.30 -10.03
C THR A 242 14.37 -1.19 -10.85
N ILE A 243 15.24 -0.59 -11.66
CA ILE A 243 16.21 -1.33 -12.46
C ILE A 243 17.21 -2.07 -11.57
N SER A 244 17.62 -1.46 -10.44
CA SER A 244 18.47 -2.11 -9.44
C SER A 244 17.79 -3.36 -8.85
N ALA A 245 16.53 -3.24 -8.48
CA ALA A 245 15.70 -4.34 -8.01
C ALA A 245 15.61 -5.48 -9.05
N MET A 246 15.38 -5.14 -10.32
CA MET A 246 15.30 -6.13 -11.40
C MET A 246 16.64 -6.85 -11.63
N VAL A 247 17.76 -6.14 -11.53
CA VAL A 247 19.09 -6.75 -11.62
C VAL A 247 19.33 -7.76 -10.49
N VAL A 248 19.00 -7.37 -9.25
CA VAL A 248 19.11 -8.27 -8.09
C VAL A 248 18.18 -9.47 -8.25
N LEU A 249 16.93 -9.24 -8.68
CA LEU A 249 15.95 -10.30 -8.96
C LEU A 249 16.48 -11.29 -10.00
N CYS A 250 16.97 -10.81 -11.13
CA CYS A 250 17.54 -11.67 -12.18
C CYS A 250 18.71 -12.54 -11.66
N ARG A 251 19.59 -11.94 -10.86
CA ARG A 251 20.76 -12.67 -10.31
C ARG A 251 20.34 -13.74 -9.31
N LYS A 252 19.44 -13.41 -8.39
CA LYS A 252 18.92 -14.36 -7.39
C LYS A 252 18.04 -15.45 -8.06
N TRP A 253 17.28 -15.11 -9.10
CA TRP A 253 16.43 -16.07 -9.82
C TRP A 253 17.18 -17.19 -10.53
N LYS A 254 18.47 -17.00 -10.87
CA LYS A 254 19.28 -18.04 -11.52
C LYS A 254 19.29 -19.35 -10.73
N SER A 255 19.38 -19.26 -9.41
CA SER A 255 19.34 -20.46 -8.55
C SER A 255 17.96 -21.14 -8.52
N ILE A 256 16.88 -20.37 -8.62
CA ILE A 256 15.51 -20.87 -8.72
C ILE A 256 15.32 -21.58 -10.06
N LEU A 257 15.77 -20.94 -11.15
CA LEU A 257 15.74 -21.51 -12.48
C LEU A 257 16.48 -22.86 -12.56
N GLU A 258 17.67 -22.94 -11.97
CA GLU A 258 18.46 -24.19 -11.94
C GLU A 258 17.77 -25.31 -11.16
N ARG A 259 17.10 -25.00 -10.04
CA ARG A 259 16.46 -26.01 -9.18
C ARG A 259 15.10 -26.45 -9.68
N TYR A 260 14.28 -25.53 -10.15
CA TYR A 260 12.87 -25.78 -10.47
C TYR A 260 12.57 -25.80 -11.98
N SER A 261 13.52 -25.38 -12.82
CA SER A 261 13.31 -25.15 -14.27
C SER A 261 12.16 -24.18 -14.53
N ILE A 262 11.98 -23.19 -13.65
CA ILE A 262 10.96 -22.12 -13.76
C ILE A 262 11.68 -20.85 -14.18
N GLY A 263 11.35 -20.36 -15.38
CA GLY A 263 11.82 -19.09 -15.89
C GLY A 263 11.11 -17.89 -15.23
N LEU A 264 11.53 -16.68 -15.59
CA LEU A 264 10.90 -15.46 -15.10
C LEU A 264 10.70 -14.48 -16.24
N SER A 265 9.50 -13.97 -16.40
CA SER A 265 9.19 -12.92 -17.38
C SER A 265 8.74 -11.66 -16.67
N ILE A 266 9.42 -10.55 -16.94
CA ILE A 266 9.19 -9.28 -16.25
C ILE A 266 8.87 -8.20 -17.28
N GLY A 267 7.81 -7.41 -17.01
CA GLY A 267 7.51 -6.17 -17.69
C GLY A 267 7.72 -4.99 -16.77
N VAL A 268 8.37 -3.94 -17.26
CA VAL A 268 8.61 -2.69 -16.51
C VAL A 268 8.15 -1.50 -17.35
N HIS A 269 7.24 -0.70 -16.80
CA HIS A 269 6.77 0.52 -17.42
C HIS A 269 6.64 1.63 -16.38
N LYS A 270 6.83 2.88 -16.79
CA LYS A 270 6.60 4.05 -15.91
C LYS A 270 5.33 4.78 -16.32
N GLY A 271 4.42 4.95 -15.37
CA GLY A 271 3.14 5.57 -15.65
C GLY A 271 2.28 5.81 -14.41
N ASN A 272 1.01 6.02 -14.65
CA ASN A 272 0.03 6.34 -13.62
C ASN A 272 -0.82 5.11 -13.27
N LEU A 273 -1.05 4.90 -11.97
CA LEU A 273 -2.01 3.91 -11.51
C LEU A 273 -3.33 4.57 -11.14
N HIS A 274 -4.42 4.06 -11.69
CA HIS A 274 -5.76 4.42 -11.26
C HIS A 274 -6.24 3.40 -10.23
N VAL A 275 -6.63 3.87 -9.07
CA VAL A 275 -7.03 3.02 -7.93
C VAL A 275 -8.43 3.39 -7.48
N PHE A 276 -9.30 2.39 -7.39
CA PHE A 276 -10.63 2.48 -6.81
C PHE A 276 -10.89 1.25 -5.94
N ARG A 277 -10.94 1.43 -4.62
CA ARG A 277 -11.01 0.31 -3.66
C ARG A 277 -9.87 -0.69 -3.88
N SER A 278 -10.21 -1.96 -4.16
CA SER A 278 -9.25 -3.03 -4.51
C SER A 278 -8.88 -3.07 -6.00
N TYR A 279 -9.55 -2.27 -6.82
CA TYR A 279 -9.25 -2.25 -8.25
C TYR A 279 -8.07 -1.37 -8.54
N VAL A 280 -7.12 -1.91 -9.29
CA VAL A 280 -6.03 -1.16 -9.92
C VAL A 280 -6.21 -1.32 -11.42
N PHE A 281 -6.20 -0.21 -12.15
CA PHE A 281 -6.46 -0.21 -13.58
C PHE A 281 -5.78 0.97 -14.27
N GLY A 282 -5.75 0.97 -15.57
CA GLY A 282 -5.19 2.03 -16.41
C GLY A 282 -4.44 1.48 -17.61
N GLU A 283 -4.19 2.35 -18.56
CA GLU A 283 -3.45 2.02 -19.78
C GLU A 283 -2.02 1.58 -19.46
N ASP A 284 -1.32 2.31 -18.58
CA ASP A 284 0.05 2.01 -18.17
C ASP A 284 0.17 0.60 -17.53
N LEU A 285 -0.88 0.13 -16.84
CA LEU A 285 -0.93 -1.24 -16.33
C LEU A 285 -1.01 -2.27 -17.45
N ASN A 286 -1.82 -2.01 -18.48
CA ASN A 286 -1.97 -2.89 -19.64
C ASN A 286 -0.66 -2.96 -20.44
N VAL A 287 0.02 -1.83 -20.63
CA VAL A 287 1.34 -1.77 -21.27
C VAL A 287 2.34 -2.63 -20.50
N THR A 288 2.38 -2.52 -19.17
CA THR A 288 3.28 -3.32 -18.34
C THR A 288 3.01 -4.83 -18.47
N MET A 289 1.73 -5.23 -18.48
CA MET A 289 1.34 -6.63 -18.67
C MET A 289 1.76 -7.14 -20.06
N SER A 290 1.61 -6.32 -21.09
CA SER A 290 2.03 -6.64 -22.45
C SER A 290 3.55 -6.85 -22.54
N LEU A 291 4.33 -5.99 -21.88
CA LEU A 291 5.78 -6.16 -21.77
C LEU A 291 6.16 -7.47 -21.08
N ALA A 292 5.50 -7.83 -19.97
CA ALA A 292 5.73 -9.10 -19.29
C ALA A 292 5.42 -10.31 -20.18
N ASN A 293 4.45 -10.19 -21.10
CA ASN A 293 4.11 -11.24 -22.02
C ASN A 293 5.07 -11.37 -23.23
N LEU A 294 5.92 -10.38 -23.49
CA LEU A 294 6.89 -10.46 -24.60
C LEU A 294 7.82 -11.67 -24.53
N GLY A 295 8.18 -12.13 -23.32
CA GLY A 295 8.98 -13.33 -23.14
C GLY A 295 8.36 -14.59 -23.76
N VAL A 296 7.03 -14.65 -23.91
CA VAL A 296 6.32 -15.76 -24.58
C VAL A 296 6.48 -15.67 -26.11
N PHE A 297 6.43 -14.47 -26.66
CA PHE A 297 6.55 -14.23 -28.12
C PHE A 297 7.95 -14.51 -28.63
N PHE A 298 8.98 -14.19 -27.87
CA PHE A 298 10.37 -14.42 -28.26
C PHE A 298 10.80 -15.88 -28.12
N LYS A 299 9.84 -16.83 -27.90
CA LYS A 299 10.09 -18.28 -27.78
C LYS A 299 11.30 -18.58 -26.89
N SER A 300 11.49 -17.80 -25.83
CA SER A 300 12.34 -18.22 -24.75
C SER A 300 11.72 -19.53 -24.24
N GLU A 301 12.35 -20.64 -24.54
CA GLU A 301 11.89 -21.97 -24.16
C GLU A 301 11.81 -22.05 -22.65
N GLY A 302 10.69 -21.62 -22.05
CA GLY A 302 10.29 -21.79 -20.64
C GLY A 302 11.31 -21.61 -19.51
N ASN A 303 12.59 -21.61 -19.83
CA ASN A 303 13.71 -21.68 -18.91
C ASN A 303 14.66 -20.47 -19.02
N GLU A 304 14.13 -19.29 -19.29
CA GLU A 304 14.92 -18.06 -19.34
C GLU A 304 14.40 -17.00 -18.39
N ILE A 305 15.27 -16.07 -18.03
CA ILE A 305 14.90 -14.82 -17.39
C ILE A 305 14.81 -13.75 -18.48
N PHE A 306 13.61 -13.20 -18.66
CA PHE A 306 13.33 -12.18 -19.65
C PHE A 306 12.77 -10.93 -19.00
N VAL A 307 13.40 -9.78 -19.23
CA VAL A 307 12.96 -8.49 -18.70
C VAL A 307 12.75 -7.52 -19.86
N ALA A 308 11.50 -7.11 -20.06
CA ALA A 308 11.13 -6.07 -21.03
C ALA A 308 10.87 -4.75 -20.31
N VAL A 309 11.44 -3.68 -20.84
CA VAL A 309 11.33 -2.33 -20.29
C VAL A 309 10.83 -1.39 -21.37
N SER A 310 9.84 -0.54 -21.07
CA SER A 310 9.41 0.50 -22.01
C SER A 310 10.45 1.62 -22.12
N ASP A 311 10.41 2.34 -23.24
CA ASP A 311 11.17 3.58 -23.44
C ASP A 311 10.96 4.59 -22.33
N LYS A 312 9.71 4.76 -21.87
CA LYS A 312 9.34 5.68 -20.79
C LYS A 312 10.03 5.34 -19.46
N ALA A 313 10.15 4.06 -19.12
CA ALA A 313 10.91 3.63 -17.94
C ALA A 313 12.43 3.74 -18.19
N LYS A 314 12.91 3.40 -19.38
CA LYS A 314 14.32 3.46 -19.75
C LYS A 314 14.87 4.91 -19.74
N ILE A 315 14.14 5.88 -20.31
CA ILE A 315 14.58 7.28 -20.42
C ILE A 315 14.76 7.92 -19.04
N THR A 316 13.99 7.47 -18.05
CA THR A 316 14.07 7.98 -16.68
C THR A 316 15.17 7.32 -15.84
N THR A 317 15.87 6.31 -16.37
CA THR A 317 17.00 5.69 -15.70
C THR A 317 18.32 6.37 -16.05
N ASN A 318 19.21 6.45 -15.06
CA ASN A 318 20.56 6.97 -15.29
C ASN A 318 21.39 5.91 -16.04
N ASN A 319 21.76 6.20 -17.31
CA ASN A 319 22.48 5.27 -18.19
C ASN A 319 23.93 4.95 -17.74
N ALA A 320 24.35 5.33 -16.54
CA ALA A 320 25.72 5.15 -16.05
C ALA A 320 26.03 3.73 -15.52
N ARG A 321 25.07 2.81 -15.53
CA ARG A 321 25.28 1.43 -15.04
C ARG A 321 26.06 0.59 -16.07
N LYS A 322 27.18 0.02 -15.64
CA LYS A 322 28.02 -0.85 -16.48
C LYS A 322 27.56 -2.32 -16.47
N ASP A 323 26.68 -2.69 -15.53
CA ASP A 323 26.23 -4.07 -15.33
C ASP A 323 24.90 -4.38 -16.03
N VAL A 324 24.37 -3.44 -16.83
CA VAL A 324 23.15 -3.63 -17.61
C VAL A 324 23.28 -3.05 -19.02
N ARG A 325 22.59 -3.69 -19.96
CA ARG A 325 22.47 -3.24 -21.35
C ARG A 325 21.00 -3.31 -21.77
N PHE A 326 20.53 -2.29 -22.49
CA PHE A 326 19.22 -2.28 -23.11
C PHE A 326 19.35 -2.63 -24.61
N GLN A 327 18.65 -3.68 -25.04
CA GLN A 327 18.56 -4.10 -26.44
C GLN A 327 17.16 -3.78 -26.94
N GLU A 328 17.06 -3.05 -28.06
CA GLU A 328 15.79 -2.75 -28.69
C GLU A 328 15.09 -4.01 -29.21
N LEU A 329 13.79 -4.08 -29.07
CA LEU A 329 12.96 -5.24 -29.42
C LEU A 329 12.07 -4.96 -30.63
N ASP A 330 11.80 -3.72 -30.96
CA ASP A 330 10.82 -3.31 -31.99
C ASP A 330 11.15 -3.89 -33.37
N ASP A 331 12.43 -3.96 -33.73
CA ASP A 331 12.88 -4.54 -35.00
C ASP A 331 12.56 -6.04 -35.15
N LYS A 332 12.17 -6.69 -34.05
CA LYS A 332 11.88 -8.13 -33.99
C LYS A 332 10.39 -8.43 -33.93
N LEU A 333 9.55 -7.41 -33.78
CA LEU A 333 8.11 -7.50 -33.68
C LEU A 333 7.44 -7.03 -34.98
N THR A 334 6.46 -7.76 -35.46
CA THR A 334 5.62 -7.32 -36.57
C THR A 334 4.65 -6.21 -36.10
N ALA A 335 4.24 -5.34 -37.04
CA ALA A 335 3.26 -4.29 -36.74
C ALA A 335 1.94 -4.82 -36.14
N ASP A 336 1.54 -6.03 -36.50
CA ASP A 336 0.33 -6.68 -35.96
C ASP A 336 0.57 -7.19 -34.54
N GLU A 337 1.75 -7.71 -34.22
CA GLU A 337 2.13 -8.11 -32.86
C GLU A 337 2.19 -6.90 -31.93
N ILE A 338 2.77 -5.77 -32.37
CA ILE A 338 2.78 -4.52 -31.62
C ILE A 338 1.37 -4.04 -31.31
N ARG A 339 0.45 -4.12 -32.30
CA ARG A 339 -0.96 -3.75 -32.11
C ARG A 339 -1.70 -4.68 -31.16
N GLN A 340 -1.49 -5.99 -31.29
CA GLN A 340 -2.12 -7.00 -30.43
C GLN A 340 -1.66 -6.90 -28.97
N MET A 341 -0.43 -6.43 -28.74
CA MET A 341 0.16 -6.26 -27.42
C MET A 341 -0.28 -5.00 -26.69
N ALA A 342 -1.10 -4.14 -27.31
CA ALA A 342 -1.51 -2.87 -26.71
C ALA A 342 -0.33 -2.01 -26.20
N LEU A 343 0.85 -2.12 -26.84
CA LEU A 343 2.01 -1.29 -26.52
C LEU A 343 1.81 0.17 -26.96
N GLY A 344 0.86 0.42 -27.86
CA GLY A 344 0.53 1.75 -28.35
C GLY A 344 1.71 2.43 -29.03
N GLU A 345 2.10 3.58 -28.49
CA GLU A 345 3.23 4.39 -28.96
C GLU A 345 4.57 4.03 -28.28
N TYR A 346 4.59 3.06 -27.34
CA TYR A 346 5.77 2.75 -26.54
C TYR A 346 6.70 1.76 -27.22
N HIS A 347 8.00 2.08 -27.19
CA HIS A 347 9.06 1.18 -27.61
C HIS A 347 9.46 0.23 -26.50
N ALA A 348 9.80 -1.01 -26.86
CA ALA A 348 10.20 -2.05 -25.93
C ALA A 348 11.70 -2.36 -26.02
N TYR A 349 12.34 -2.53 -24.88
CA TYR A 349 13.74 -2.89 -24.74
C TYR A 349 13.89 -4.13 -23.86
N ARG A 350 14.77 -5.05 -24.24
CA ARG A 350 15.21 -6.13 -23.36
C ARG A 350 16.31 -5.61 -22.44
N LEU A 351 16.11 -5.76 -21.13
CA LEU A 351 17.16 -5.53 -20.13
C LEU A 351 18.04 -6.79 -20.06
N ILE A 352 19.31 -6.66 -20.34
CA ILE A 352 20.32 -7.72 -20.24
C ILE A 352 21.18 -7.40 -19.03
N VAL A 353 21.24 -8.35 -18.07
CA VAL A 353 22.07 -8.27 -16.86
C VAL A 353 23.35 -9.04 -17.11
N GLU A 354 24.50 -8.37 -17.00
CA GLU A 354 25.85 -8.93 -17.15
C GLU A 354 26.36 -9.62 -15.90
#